data_521b0c6e8348f5f1e0ae0efab350737f
#
_entry.id   521b0c6e8348f5f1e0ae0efab350737f
#
_cell.length_a   1.000
_cell.length_b   1.000
_cell.length_c   1.000
_cell.angle_alpha   90.00
_cell.angle_beta   90.00
_cell.angle_gamma   90.00
#
_symmetry.space_group_name_H-M   'P 1'
#
loop_
_entity.id
_entity.type
_entity.pdbx_description
1 polymer ?
#
loop_
_entity_poly.entity_id
_entity_poly.type
_entity_poly.pdbx_seq_one_letter_code
_entity_poly.pdbx_strand_id
1 'polypeptide(L)'
;VWAFSISCLNKPCIFAVETRYTQLTRIPLETTTKTYVPYKVKDMSLAEWGRKEIRLAEAEMPGLMSLRKEFGASQPFKGARIAGCLHMTIQTAVLIETLTALGAEVTWSSCNIFSTQDHAAAAIAAAGIAVYAWKGMDEESFDWCIEQTLFFGKDRQPLNMILDDGGDLTNMVLDRYPELAAGIKGVSEETTTGVLRLYERVKNATLPFPAINVNDSVTKSKFDNKYGCKESAVDAIRRATDTMMAGKVAVVAGYGDVGKGTAASLSGAGARVIVTEIDPICALQAAMDGYEVRKMKDAIPRADIVITTTGNCDIIREEHFRALRDKAIVCNIGHFDDEIDMAWLNSNYGDTKDTVKPQVDIYNIEGKEVIILAEGRLVNLGCATGHPSFVMSNSFTNQTLAQLELWERGDQYENQVYTLPKHLDEKVARLHLAKIGVELDELTAKQADYIKVPVEGPFKSDLYRY
;
A
#
# COMPACT_ATOMS: atom_id res chain seq x y z
N VAL A 1 42.17 -23.31 3.91
CA VAL A 1 42.66 -23.64 2.56
C VAL A 1 41.67 -24.60 1.90
N TRP A 2 40.70 -24.08 1.22
CA TRP A 2 40.01 -24.73 0.08
C TRP A 2 39.39 -23.61 -0.74
N ALA A 3 40.03 -23.31 -1.87
CA ALA A 3 39.48 -22.50 -2.92
C ALA A 3 38.51 -23.36 -3.73
N PHE A 4 37.26 -22.95 -3.87
CA PHE A 4 36.36 -23.44 -4.91
C PHE A 4 36.19 -22.37 -5.97
N SER A 5 36.70 -22.69 -7.14
CA SER A 5 36.54 -21.98 -8.38
C SER A 5 35.05 -22.00 -8.79
N ILE A 6 34.43 -20.84 -8.90
CA ILE A 6 33.12 -20.68 -9.55
C ILE A 6 33.38 -20.19 -10.99
N SER A 7 33.32 -21.10 -11.92
CA SER A 7 33.18 -20.78 -13.34
C SER A 7 31.81 -21.31 -13.83
N CYS A 8 31.15 -20.47 -14.66
CA CYS A 8 29.89 -20.69 -15.40
C CYS A 8 28.62 -20.45 -14.58
N LEU A 9 27.80 -19.46 -14.91
CA LEU A 9 27.17 -19.11 -16.17
C LEU A 9 26.61 -17.68 -16.11
N ASN A 10 27.20 -16.78 -16.87
CA ASN A 10 26.55 -15.53 -17.28
C ASN A 10 25.42 -15.86 -18.25
N LYS A 11 24.18 -15.79 -17.77
CA LYS A 11 23.04 -15.33 -18.55
C LYS A 11 22.30 -14.31 -17.70
N PRO A 12 22.24 -13.04 -18.11
CA PRO A 12 21.31 -12.10 -17.47
C PRO A 12 19.91 -12.59 -17.80
N CYS A 13 19.16 -13.02 -16.80
CA CYS A 13 17.70 -12.91 -16.86
C CYS A 13 17.42 -11.41 -16.93
N ILE A 14 17.34 -10.88 -18.13
CA ILE A 14 16.74 -9.59 -18.41
C ILE A 14 15.27 -9.83 -18.10
N PHE A 15 14.85 -9.40 -16.92
CA PHE A 15 13.45 -9.11 -16.65
C PHE A 15 13.10 -7.95 -17.59
N ALA A 16 12.65 -8.29 -18.79
CA ALA A 16 11.82 -7.41 -19.55
C ALA A 16 10.47 -7.36 -18.82
N VAL A 17 10.39 -6.51 -17.79
CA VAL A 17 9.15 -5.78 -17.58
C VAL A 17 9.02 -4.99 -18.88
N GLU A 18 8.32 -5.54 -19.85
CA GLU A 18 7.80 -4.76 -20.94
C GLU A 18 6.93 -3.71 -20.29
N THR A 19 7.54 -2.57 -20.00
CA THR A 19 6.84 -1.32 -19.85
C THR A 19 5.97 -1.22 -21.09
N ARG A 20 4.68 -1.46 -20.95
CA ARG A 20 3.66 -1.15 -21.97
C ARG A 20 3.54 0.36 -22.19
N TYR A 21 4.65 1.05 -22.14
CA TYR A 21 4.82 2.42 -22.61
C TYR A 21 5.37 2.36 -24.04
N THR A 22 4.47 2.06 -24.97
CA THR A 22 4.69 2.39 -26.38
C THR A 22 5.12 3.84 -26.46
N GLN A 23 6.22 4.10 -27.17
CA GLN A 23 6.79 5.40 -27.50
C GLN A 23 5.71 6.46 -27.71
N LEU A 24 5.37 7.18 -26.63
CA LEU A 24 4.66 8.44 -26.76
C LEU A 24 5.72 9.49 -27.08
N THR A 25 5.76 9.89 -28.35
CA THR A 25 6.47 11.04 -28.88
C THR A 25 6.35 12.22 -27.91
N ARG A 26 7.49 12.85 -27.60
CA ARG A 26 7.54 14.15 -26.92
C ARG A 26 6.52 15.08 -27.54
N ILE A 27 5.43 15.34 -26.83
CA ILE A 27 4.49 16.41 -27.16
C ILE A 27 5.18 17.68 -26.65
N PRO A 28 5.49 18.66 -27.51
CA PRO A 28 5.94 19.97 -27.03
C PRO A 28 4.86 20.55 -26.13
N LEU A 29 5.25 21.28 -25.10
CA LEU A 29 4.34 22.10 -24.28
C LEU A 29 3.70 23.18 -25.19
N GLU A 30 2.79 22.77 -26.06
CA GLU A 30 1.79 23.69 -26.56
C GLU A 30 0.88 23.99 -25.38
N THR A 31 0.84 25.26 -25.00
CA THR A 31 -0.09 25.88 -24.08
C THR A 31 -1.53 25.67 -24.56
N THR A 32 -1.98 24.42 -24.62
CA THR A 32 -3.41 24.14 -24.58
C THR A 32 -3.86 24.56 -23.21
N THR A 33 -4.71 25.56 -23.14
CA THR A 33 -5.44 25.98 -21.96
C THR A 33 -6.27 24.79 -21.46
N LYS A 34 -5.63 23.80 -20.78
CA LYS A 34 -6.37 22.75 -20.08
C LYS A 34 -7.20 23.50 -19.03
N THR A 35 -8.48 23.50 -19.19
CA THR A 35 -9.43 24.15 -18.26
C THR A 35 -9.20 23.57 -16.88
N TYR A 36 -8.94 24.42 -15.89
CA TYR A 36 -8.81 23.98 -14.50
C TYR A 36 -10.08 23.27 -14.04
N VAL A 37 -9.92 22.03 -13.61
CA VAL A 37 -10.99 21.21 -13.03
C VAL A 37 -10.72 21.13 -11.52
N PRO A 38 -11.59 21.69 -10.66
CA PRO A 38 -11.30 21.77 -9.22
C PRO A 38 -11.34 20.40 -8.54
N TYR A 39 -12.09 19.44 -9.06
CA TYR A 39 -12.14 18.04 -8.63
C TYR A 39 -12.87 17.20 -9.71
N LYS A 40 -12.70 15.85 -9.63
CA LYS A 40 -13.52 14.90 -10.40
C LYS A 40 -13.75 13.65 -9.56
N VAL A 41 -15.00 13.42 -9.17
CA VAL A 41 -15.45 12.29 -8.35
C VAL A 41 -16.68 11.64 -8.97
N LYS A 42 -17.05 10.46 -8.51
CA LYS A 42 -18.16 9.68 -9.05
C LYS A 42 -19.51 10.40 -8.89
N ASP A 43 -19.82 10.82 -7.66
CA ASP A 43 -21.11 11.40 -7.28
C ASP A 43 -20.98 12.28 -6.03
N MET A 44 -21.19 13.57 -6.19
CA MET A 44 -21.13 14.54 -5.08
C MET A 44 -22.26 14.38 -4.05
N SER A 45 -23.35 13.71 -4.37
CA SER A 45 -24.44 13.44 -3.42
C SER A 45 -24.01 12.54 -2.26
N LEU A 46 -22.90 11.82 -2.42
CA LEU A 46 -22.33 10.94 -1.39
C LEU A 46 -21.52 11.68 -0.31
N ALA A 47 -21.30 12.99 -0.46
CA ALA A 47 -20.43 13.77 0.41
C ALA A 47 -20.85 13.76 1.89
N GLU A 48 -22.16 13.86 2.16
CA GLU A 48 -22.68 13.83 3.54
C GLU A 48 -22.43 12.47 4.22
N TRP A 49 -22.63 11.38 3.49
CA TRP A 49 -22.30 10.03 3.97
C TRP A 49 -20.80 9.92 4.25
N GLY A 50 -19.96 10.30 3.30
CA GLY A 50 -18.50 10.29 3.48
C GLY A 50 -18.05 11.08 4.71
N ARG A 51 -18.66 12.27 4.95
CA ARG A 51 -18.36 13.07 6.14
C ARG A 51 -18.69 12.35 7.45
N LYS A 52 -19.78 11.62 7.49
CA LYS A 52 -20.15 10.82 8.68
C LYS A 52 -19.15 9.69 8.93
N GLU A 53 -18.70 8.99 7.91
CA GLU A 53 -17.70 7.92 8.05
C GLU A 53 -16.30 8.47 8.37
N ILE A 54 -15.89 9.60 7.81
CA ILE A 54 -14.64 10.29 8.20
C ILE A 54 -14.63 10.56 9.72
N ARG A 55 -15.74 11.02 10.30
CA ARG A 55 -15.85 11.25 11.75
C ARG A 55 -15.69 9.95 12.57
N LEU A 56 -16.16 8.80 12.06
CA LEU A 56 -15.92 7.51 12.69
C LEU A 56 -14.44 7.13 12.62
N ALA A 57 -13.80 7.34 11.46
CA ALA A 57 -12.39 7.07 11.29
C ALA A 57 -11.52 7.96 12.18
N GLU A 58 -11.81 9.25 12.29
CA GLU A 58 -11.09 10.19 13.18
C GLU A 58 -11.08 9.71 14.64
N ALA A 59 -12.18 9.11 15.11
CA ALA A 59 -12.26 8.56 16.46
C ALA A 59 -11.27 7.39 16.68
N GLU A 60 -10.90 6.66 15.60
CA GLU A 60 -9.98 5.52 15.62
C GLU A 60 -8.58 5.85 15.08
N MET A 61 -8.28 7.13 14.77
CA MET A 61 -7.00 7.55 14.20
C MET A 61 -6.25 8.53 15.13
N PRO A 62 -5.87 8.09 16.36
CA PRO A 62 -5.33 8.96 17.39
C PRO A 62 -4.02 9.65 17.01
N GLY A 63 -3.19 9.01 16.18
CA GLY A 63 -1.93 9.58 15.72
C GLY A 63 -2.14 10.86 14.91
N LEU A 64 -2.98 10.81 13.87
CA LEU A 64 -3.30 11.97 13.05
C LEU A 64 -4.02 13.07 13.85
N MET A 65 -4.97 12.68 14.69
CA MET A 65 -5.68 13.65 15.54
C MET A 65 -4.74 14.34 16.53
N SER A 66 -3.75 13.63 17.06
CA SER A 66 -2.70 14.20 17.91
C SER A 66 -1.81 15.19 17.14
N LEU A 67 -1.41 14.86 15.91
CA LEU A 67 -0.63 15.77 15.06
C LEU A 67 -1.41 17.05 14.70
N ARG A 68 -2.71 16.94 14.40
CA ARG A 68 -3.56 18.14 14.22
C ARG A 68 -3.57 19.03 15.45
N LYS A 69 -3.66 18.44 16.66
CA LYS A 69 -3.63 19.17 17.93
C LYS A 69 -2.25 19.80 18.20
N GLU A 70 -1.17 19.07 17.91
CA GLU A 70 0.21 19.51 18.18
C GLU A 70 0.63 20.64 17.21
N PHE A 71 0.37 20.47 15.93
CA PHE A 71 0.93 21.31 14.87
C PHE A 71 -0.08 22.25 14.18
N GLY A 72 -1.37 22.06 14.38
CA GLY A 72 -2.40 22.81 13.66
C GLY A 72 -2.29 24.34 13.83
N ALA A 73 -1.88 24.80 15.02
CA ALA A 73 -1.71 26.24 15.26
C ALA A 73 -0.45 26.83 14.60
N SER A 74 0.63 26.06 14.49
CA SER A 74 1.90 26.48 13.88
C SER A 74 1.92 26.40 12.37
N GLN A 75 1.05 25.55 11.79
CA GLN A 75 0.94 25.30 10.35
C GLN A 75 2.30 25.07 9.67
N PRO A 76 3.07 24.04 10.06
CA PRO A 76 4.44 23.84 9.59
C PRO A 76 4.52 23.60 8.07
N PHE A 77 3.45 23.13 7.44
CA PHE A 77 3.38 22.92 5.99
C PHE A 77 3.00 24.17 5.18
N LYS A 78 3.00 25.35 5.78
CA LYS A 78 2.67 26.57 5.03
C LYS A 78 3.58 26.74 3.81
N GLY A 79 2.98 26.77 2.61
CA GLY A 79 3.68 26.84 1.31
C GLY A 79 4.00 25.48 0.70
N ALA A 80 3.75 24.37 1.39
CA ALA A 80 3.84 23.04 0.81
C ALA A 80 2.63 22.79 -0.11
N ARG A 81 2.92 22.29 -1.30
CA ARG A 81 1.94 21.81 -2.29
C ARG A 81 2.18 20.32 -2.47
N ILE A 82 1.42 19.52 -1.71
CA ILE A 82 1.56 18.08 -1.64
C ILE A 82 0.64 17.42 -2.67
N ALA A 83 1.21 16.83 -3.71
CA ALA A 83 0.48 15.94 -4.59
C ALA A 83 0.49 14.53 -4.00
N GLY A 84 -0.69 13.93 -3.84
CA GLY A 84 -0.84 12.58 -3.32
C GLY A 84 -1.39 11.62 -4.36
N CYS A 85 -0.82 10.42 -4.42
CA CYS A 85 -1.34 9.28 -5.16
C CYS A 85 -1.33 8.05 -4.26
N LEU A 86 -2.45 7.87 -3.54
CA LEU A 86 -2.66 6.77 -2.60
C LEU A 86 -4.14 6.46 -2.54
N HIS A 87 -4.51 5.20 -2.25
CA HIS A 87 -5.90 4.72 -2.19
C HIS A 87 -6.85 5.73 -1.56
N MET A 88 -7.84 6.24 -2.33
CA MET A 88 -8.77 7.27 -1.84
C MET A 88 -9.86 6.65 -0.95
N THR A 89 -9.49 6.29 0.27
CA THR A 89 -10.36 5.70 1.29
C THR A 89 -10.81 6.74 2.32
N ILE A 90 -11.68 6.34 3.23
CA ILE A 90 -12.10 7.18 4.38
C ILE A 90 -10.90 7.54 5.25
N GLN A 91 -9.96 6.61 5.46
CA GLN A 91 -8.75 6.86 6.25
C GLN A 91 -7.82 7.86 5.55
N THR A 92 -7.72 7.75 4.24
CA THR A 92 -6.97 8.71 3.41
C THR A 92 -7.59 10.11 3.47
N ALA A 93 -8.91 10.22 3.55
CA ALA A 93 -9.57 11.50 3.76
C ALA A 93 -9.11 12.16 5.07
N VAL A 94 -8.95 11.39 6.15
CA VAL A 94 -8.40 11.90 7.43
C VAL A 94 -6.95 12.36 7.27
N LEU A 95 -6.11 11.65 6.50
CA LEU A 95 -4.75 12.07 6.18
C LEU A 95 -4.74 13.40 5.42
N ILE A 96 -5.51 13.50 4.33
CA ILE A 96 -5.62 14.71 3.50
C ILE A 96 -6.01 15.92 4.36
N GLU A 97 -7.04 15.78 5.18
CA GLU A 97 -7.48 16.85 6.08
C GLU A 97 -6.45 17.17 7.17
N THR A 98 -5.66 16.18 7.58
CA THR A 98 -4.54 16.44 8.53
C THR A 98 -3.46 17.28 7.88
N LEU A 99 -2.99 16.91 6.68
CA LEU A 99 -2.00 17.69 5.94
C LEU A 99 -2.51 19.13 5.70
N THR A 100 -3.78 19.29 5.34
CA THR A 100 -4.41 20.61 5.15
C THR A 100 -4.50 21.38 6.46
N ALA A 101 -4.87 20.75 7.57
CA ALA A 101 -4.92 21.38 8.89
C ALA A 101 -3.53 21.86 9.37
N LEU A 102 -2.47 21.20 8.92
CA LEU A 102 -1.09 21.58 9.18
C LEU A 102 -0.56 22.65 8.18
N GLY A 103 -1.38 23.13 7.26
CA GLY A 103 -1.07 24.27 6.39
C GLY A 103 -0.69 23.92 4.95
N ALA A 104 -0.73 22.66 4.53
CA ALA A 104 -0.46 22.26 3.16
C ALA A 104 -1.63 22.59 2.22
N GLU A 105 -1.32 22.94 0.98
CA GLU A 105 -2.21 22.74 -0.14
C GLU A 105 -2.10 21.30 -0.62
N VAL A 106 -3.21 20.63 -0.87
CA VAL A 106 -3.24 19.20 -1.20
C VAL A 106 -4.05 18.96 -2.47
N THR A 107 -3.51 18.13 -3.36
CA THR A 107 -4.22 17.52 -4.48
C THR A 107 -4.11 16.00 -4.37
N TRP A 108 -5.12 15.25 -4.78
CA TRP A 108 -5.14 13.80 -4.55
C TRP A 108 -5.71 12.99 -5.70
N SER A 109 -5.08 11.86 -6.00
CA SER A 109 -5.62 10.78 -6.83
C SER A 109 -5.50 9.43 -6.12
N SER A 110 -6.16 8.40 -6.64
CA SER A 110 -5.99 7.04 -6.15
C SER A 110 -4.87 6.34 -6.91
N CYS A 111 -4.13 5.46 -6.24
CA CYS A 111 -3.09 4.61 -6.84
C CYS A 111 -3.64 3.28 -7.39
N ASN A 112 -4.96 3.09 -7.40
CA ASN A 112 -5.58 1.86 -7.92
C ASN A 112 -7.01 2.15 -8.40
N ILE A 113 -7.39 1.57 -9.54
CA ILE A 113 -8.67 1.82 -10.22
C ILE A 113 -9.91 1.32 -9.44
N PHE A 114 -9.77 0.38 -8.51
CA PHE A 114 -10.89 -0.19 -7.75
C PHE A 114 -10.90 0.16 -6.27
N SER A 115 -9.88 0.85 -5.75
CA SER A 115 -9.73 1.07 -4.31
C SER A 115 -10.43 2.33 -3.77
N THR A 116 -10.87 3.23 -4.64
CA THR A 116 -11.58 4.45 -4.23
C THR A 116 -12.89 4.13 -3.52
N GLN A 117 -13.10 4.78 -2.38
CA GLN A 117 -14.41 4.89 -1.74
C GLN A 117 -15.07 6.20 -2.20
N ASP A 118 -16.04 6.10 -3.10
CA ASP A 118 -16.62 7.27 -3.80
C ASP A 118 -17.18 8.34 -2.84
N HIS A 119 -17.71 7.92 -1.70
CA HIS A 119 -18.21 8.83 -0.65
C HIS A 119 -17.07 9.56 0.09
N ALA A 120 -15.86 8.93 0.22
CA ALA A 120 -14.69 9.60 0.75
C ALA A 120 -14.20 10.69 -0.19
N ALA A 121 -14.08 10.38 -1.48
CA ALA A 121 -13.67 11.33 -2.51
C ALA A 121 -14.67 12.52 -2.58
N ALA A 122 -15.98 12.24 -2.55
CA ALA A 122 -17.03 13.27 -2.54
C ALA A 122 -16.93 14.18 -1.31
N ALA A 123 -16.66 13.64 -0.12
CA ALA A 123 -16.53 14.43 1.10
C ALA A 123 -15.32 15.37 1.06
N ILE A 124 -14.18 14.93 0.52
CA ILE A 124 -12.98 15.75 0.36
C ILE A 124 -13.20 16.84 -0.70
N ALA A 125 -13.84 16.50 -1.83
CA ALA A 125 -14.21 17.49 -2.85
C ALA A 125 -15.17 18.56 -2.28
N ALA A 126 -16.16 18.16 -1.46
CA ALA A 126 -17.07 19.07 -0.80
C ALA A 126 -16.40 19.97 0.24
N ALA A 127 -15.28 19.54 0.83
CA ALA A 127 -14.43 20.34 1.71
C ALA A 127 -13.55 21.34 0.93
N GLY A 128 -13.62 21.37 -0.39
CA GLY A 128 -12.88 22.28 -1.25
C GLY A 128 -11.44 21.83 -1.57
N ILE A 129 -11.08 20.59 -1.28
CA ILE A 129 -9.77 20.02 -1.59
C ILE A 129 -9.84 19.31 -2.95
N ALA A 130 -8.84 19.54 -3.79
CA ALA A 130 -8.78 18.98 -5.13
C ALA A 130 -8.54 17.46 -5.07
N VAL A 131 -9.53 16.68 -5.50
CA VAL A 131 -9.46 15.22 -5.55
C VAL A 131 -9.98 14.71 -6.90
N TYR A 132 -9.24 13.77 -7.48
CA TYR A 132 -9.51 13.18 -8.79
C TYR A 132 -9.50 11.66 -8.62
N ALA A 133 -10.63 11.06 -8.24
CA ALA A 133 -10.73 9.62 -7.98
C ALA A 133 -12.18 9.14 -7.99
N TRP A 134 -12.42 7.94 -8.54
CA TRP A 134 -13.66 7.18 -8.42
C TRP A 134 -13.41 5.68 -8.60
N LYS A 135 -14.27 4.85 -8.03
CA LYS A 135 -14.16 3.39 -8.17
C LYS A 135 -14.55 2.96 -9.59
N GLY A 136 -13.70 2.16 -10.22
CA GLY A 136 -13.91 1.63 -11.57
C GLY A 136 -13.46 2.59 -12.67
N MET A 137 -12.37 3.33 -12.45
CA MET A 137 -11.68 4.07 -13.50
C MET A 137 -11.13 3.11 -14.55
N ASP A 138 -11.09 3.54 -15.80
CA ASP A 138 -10.24 2.94 -16.83
C ASP A 138 -8.80 3.47 -16.74
N GLU A 139 -7.88 2.89 -17.47
CA GLU A 139 -6.45 3.26 -17.43
C GLU A 139 -6.21 4.71 -17.89
N GLU A 140 -6.95 5.20 -18.89
CA GLU A 140 -6.84 6.57 -19.38
C GLU A 140 -7.30 7.58 -18.32
N SER A 141 -8.41 7.28 -17.66
CA SER A 141 -8.92 8.11 -16.56
C SER A 141 -7.98 8.08 -15.35
N PHE A 142 -7.38 6.92 -15.05
CA PHE A 142 -6.41 6.78 -13.98
C PHE A 142 -5.18 7.66 -14.21
N ASP A 143 -4.57 7.57 -15.38
CA ASP A 143 -3.44 8.42 -15.80
C ASP A 143 -3.81 9.91 -15.74
N TRP A 144 -4.98 10.27 -16.27
CA TRP A 144 -5.48 11.63 -16.23
C TRP A 144 -5.65 12.15 -14.78
N CYS A 145 -6.16 11.33 -13.87
CA CYS A 145 -6.34 11.70 -12.47
C CYS A 145 -5.00 12.03 -11.79
N ILE A 146 -3.96 11.21 -12.02
CA ILE A 146 -2.62 11.47 -11.50
C ILE A 146 -2.07 12.77 -12.09
N GLU A 147 -2.21 12.98 -13.40
CA GLU A 147 -1.76 14.21 -14.07
C GLU A 147 -2.39 15.48 -13.47
N GLN A 148 -3.68 15.42 -13.08
CA GLN A 148 -4.33 16.57 -12.46
C GLN A 148 -3.74 16.97 -11.11
N THR A 149 -3.11 16.05 -10.39
CA THR A 149 -2.50 16.35 -9.08
C THR A 149 -1.21 17.18 -9.18
N LEU A 150 -0.59 17.25 -10.35
CA LEU A 150 0.70 17.92 -10.54
C LEU A 150 0.63 19.44 -10.38
N PHE A 151 -0.56 20.04 -10.54
CA PHE A 151 -0.71 21.48 -10.61
C PHE A 151 -1.85 21.99 -9.74
N PHE A 152 -1.57 23.00 -8.94
CA PHE A 152 -2.45 23.56 -7.91
C PHE A 152 -3.15 24.82 -8.38
N GLY A 153 -4.45 24.91 -8.11
CA GLY A 153 -5.27 26.09 -8.35
C GLY A 153 -5.37 26.52 -9.82
N LYS A 154 -6.05 27.63 -10.04
CA LYS A 154 -6.26 28.19 -11.39
C LYS A 154 -4.93 28.67 -12.04
N ASP A 155 -4.00 29.10 -11.20
CA ASP A 155 -2.68 29.58 -11.63
C ASP A 155 -1.69 28.45 -11.93
N ARG A 156 -2.13 27.20 -11.80
CA ARG A 156 -1.36 25.97 -12.08
C ARG A 156 0.04 25.98 -11.45
N GLN A 157 0.11 26.33 -10.16
CA GLN A 157 1.35 26.25 -9.41
C GLN A 157 1.81 24.78 -9.33
N PRO A 158 3.07 24.46 -9.67
CA PRO A 158 3.52 23.06 -9.63
C PRO A 158 3.60 22.53 -8.20
N LEU A 159 3.46 21.20 -8.05
CA LEU A 159 3.75 20.52 -6.79
C LEU A 159 5.18 20.80 -6.32
N ASN A 160 5.42 20.69 -5.01
CA ASN A 160 6.76 20.75 -4.42
C ASN A 160 7.02 19.64 -3.39
N MET A 161 6.05 18.76 -3.18
CA MET A 161 6.13 17.55 -2.37
C MET A 161 5.31 16.43 -3.02
N ILE A 162 5.77 15.19 -2.85
CA ILE A 162 5.07 13.98 -3.33
C ILE A 162 4.79 13.06 -2.15
N LEU A 163 3.56 12.54 -2.08
CA LEU A 163 3.17 11.42 -1.26
C LEU A 163 2.65 10.32 -2.17
N ASP A 164 3.35 9.21 -2.28
CA ASP A 164 3.08 8.17 -3.27
C ASP A 164 2.84 6.79 -2.64
N ASP A 165 2.15 5.94 -3.37
CA ASP A 165 1.88 4.56 -3.02
C ASP A 165 1.97 3.70 -4.28
N GLY A 166 3.13 3.07 -4.46
CA GLY A 166 3.48 2.28 -5.63
C GLY A 166 4.36 3.01 -6.66
N GLY A 167 4.55 4.32 -6.51
CA GLY A 167 5.49 5.10 -7.32
C GLY A 167 4.95 5.60 -8.65
N ASP A 168 3.64 5.55 -8.92
CA ASP A 168 3.08 5.95 -10.21
C ASP A 168 3.13 7.48 -10.41
N LEU A 169 2.82 8.26 -9.37
CA LEU A 169 2.94 9.72 -9.41
C LEU A 169 4.42 10.14 -9.57
N THR A 170 5.31 9.54 -8.80
CA THR A 170 6.76 9.81 -8.86
C THR A 170 7.30 9.52 -10.26
N ASN A 171 6.94 8.36 -10.83
CA ASN A 171 7.36 7.99 -12.17
C ASN A 171 6.76 8.92 -13.23
N MET A 172 5.49 9.30 -13.11
CA MET A 172 4.88 10.27 -14.03
C MET A 172 5.64 11.60 -14.02
N VAL A 173 6.01 12.12 -12.84
CA VAL A 173 6.81 13.33 -12.73
C VAL A 173 8.16 13.15 -13.41
N LEU A 174 8.90 12.11 -13.07
CA LEU A 174 10.28 11.95 -13.54
C LEU A 174 10.39 11.59 -15.03
N ASP A 175 9.40 10.88 -15.57
CA ASP A 175 9.43 10.41 -16.96
C ASP A 175 8.70 11.33 -17.94
N ARG A 176 7.62 12.01 -17.50
CA ARG A 176 6.80 12.87 -18.38
C ARG A 176 6.95 14.37 -18.10
N TYR A 177 7.29 14.75 -16.86
CA TYR A 177 7.37 16.14 -16.40
C TYR A 177 8.68 16.42 -15.64
N PRO A 178 9.86 16.02 -16.21
CA PRO A 178 11.14 16.12 -15.48
C PRO A 178 11.51 17.54 -15.07
N GLU A 179 10.96 18.56 -15.74
CA GLU A 179 11.16 19.96 -15.40
C GLU A 179 10.58 20.34 -14.02
N LEU A 180 9.61 19.59 -13.51
CA LEU A 180 9.03 19.80 -12.18
C LEU A 180 9.96 19.35 -11.05
N ALA A 181 10.85 18.41 -11.35
CA ALA A 181 11.68 17.75 -10.34
C ALA A 181 12.55 18.74 -9.54
N ALA A 182 13.04 19.80 -10.16
CA ALA A 182 13.87 20.82 -9.51
C ALA A 182 13.15 21.60 -8.39
N GLY A 183 11.81 21.61 -8.40
CA GLY A 183 10.99 22.26 -7.38
C GLY A 183 10.55 21.33 -6.24
N ILE A 184 10.82 20.03 -6.34
CA ILE A 184 10.35 19.02 -5.41
C ILE A 184 11.37 18.84 -4.29
N LYS A 185 10.95 18.98 -3.04
CA LYS A 185 11.79 18.79 -1.85
C LYS A 185 11.96 17.33 -1.45
N GLY A 186 11.05 16.45 -1.85
CA GLY A 186 11.16 15.03 -1.58
C GLY A 186 9.85 14.27 -1.81
N VAL A 187 9.96 12.94 -1.69
CA VAL A 187 8.86 11.99 -1.78
C VAL A 187 8.81 11.10 -0.54
N SER A 188 7.62 10.82 -0.03
CA SER A 188 7.39 9.73 0.92
C SER A 188 6.61 8.62 0.22
N GLU A 189 7.08 7.38 0.36
CA GLU A 189 6.54 6.19 -0.32
C GLU A 189 5.94 5.21 0.68
N GLU A 190 4.69 4.80 0.43
CA GLU A 190 3.90 3.96 1.33
C GLU A 190 4.23 2.47 1.23
N THR A 191 4.56 1.95 0.03
CA THR A 191 4.54 0.51 -0.20
C THR A 191 5.83 -0.05 -0.79
N THR A 192 6.08 -1.33 -0.54
CA THR A 192 7.29 -2.06 -0.97
C THR A 192 7.61 -1.86 -2.45
N THR A 193 6.59 -1.87 -3.31
CA THR A 193 6.83 -1.79 -4.77
C THR A 193 7.32 -0.42 -5.20
N GLY A 194 6.74 0.66 -4.65
CA GLY A 194 7.23 2.01 -4.92
C GLY A 194 8.64 2.20 -4.37
N VAL A 195 8.93 1.63 -3.19
CA VAL A 195 10.29 1.64 -2.61
C VAL A 195 11.30 0.95 -3.53
N LEU A 196 10.95 -0.20 -4.12
CA LEU A 196 11.82 -0.89 -5.09
C LEU A 196 12.08 -0.03 -6.33
N ARG A 197 11.06 0.65 -6.86
CA ARG A 197 11.20 1.60 -7.97
C ARG A 197 12.13 2.77 -7.59
N LEU A 198 12.01 3.30 -6.38
CA LEU A 198 12.90 4.36 -5.89
C LEU A 198 14.36 3.88 -5.78
N TYR A 199 14.62 2.67 -5.25
CA TYR A 199 15.97 2.09 -5.23
C TYR A 199 16.54 1.88 -6.64
N GLU A 200 15.72 1.49 -7.60
CA GLU A 200 16.13 1.40 -9.01
C GLU A 200 16.55 2.76 -9.57
N ARG A 201 15.80 3.82 -9.26
CA ARG A 201 16.14 5.19 -9.66
C ARG A 201 17.44 5.68 -9.00
N VAL A 202 17.68 5.36 -7.73
CA VAL A 202 18.96 5.65 -7.08
C VAL A 202 20.11 4.92 -7.77
N LYS A 203 19.96 3.62 -8.04
CA LYS A 203 20.96 2.81 -8.73
C LYS A 203 21.31 3.37 -10.12
N ASN A 204 20.34 3.90 -10.81
CA ASN A 204 20.48 4.47 -12.16
C ASN A 204 20.85 5.97 -12.13
N ALA A 205 21.04 6.57 -10.95
CA ALA A 205 21.29 8.01 -10.75
C ALA A 205 20.20 8.91 -11.38
N THR A 206 18.93 8.48 -11.31
CA THR A 206 17.77 9.18 -11.87
C THR A 206 16.77 9.65 -10.81
N LEU A 207 17.11 9.59 -9.53
CA LEU A 207 16.33 10.18 -8.44
C LEU A 207 16.89 11.56 -8.11
N PRO A 208 16.20 12.67 -8.42
CA PRO A 208 16.76 14.03 -8.29
C PRO A 208 16.43 14.71 -6.94
N PHE A 209 15.76 14.04 -6.03
CA PHE A 209 15.38 14.52 -4.69
C PHE A 209 15.41 13.37 -3.66
N PRO A 210 15.47 13.68 -2.34
CA PRO A 210 15.43 12.64 -1.32
C PRO A 210 14.09 11.93 -1.25
N ALA A 211 14.11 10.67 -0.82
CA ALA A 211 12.93 9.86 -0.59
C ALA A 211 12.92 9.28 0.83
N ILE A 212 11.76 9.28 1.49
CA ILE A 212 11.55 8.52 2.73
C ILE A 212 10.69 7.30 2.43
N ASN A 213 11.27 6.14 2.67
CA ASN A 213 10.61 4.84 2.65
C ASN A 213 9.81 4.67 3.95
N VAL A 214 8.53 4.98 3.89
CA VAL A 214 7.61 4.81 5.02
C VAL A 214 7.25 3.34 5.23
N ASN A 215 7.24 2.53 4.16
CA ASN A 215 6.92 1.10 4.27
C ASN A 215 7.80 0.38 5.31
N ASP A 216 9.09 0.73 5.40
CA ASP A 216 10.03 0.06 6.28
C ASP A 216 10.15 0.70 7.67
N SER A 217 9.40 1.76 7.96
CA SER A 217 9.16 2.21 9.33
C SER A 217 8.54 1.06 10.13
N VAL A 218 9.03 0.80 11.34
CA VAL A 218 8.56 -0.36 12.12
C VAL A 218 7.08 -0.24 12.46
N THR A 219 6.63 0.97 12.82
CA THR A 219 5.21 1.26 13.11
C THR A 219 4.32 1.24 11.87
N LYS A 220 4.90 1.13 10.66
CA LYS A 220 4.16 0.83 9.43
C LYS A 220 4.23 -0.66 9.11
N SER A 221 5.41 -1.20 8.82
CA SER A 221 5.56 -2.56 8.31
C SER A 221 5.04 -3.64 9.26
N LYS A 222 5.28 -3.50 10.56
CA LYS A 222 4.86 -4.48 11.57
C LYS A 222 3.40 -4.29 12.01
N PHE A 223 2.75 -3.19 11.63
CA PHE A 223 1.36 -2.89 11.97
C PHE A 223 0.45 -2.99 10.74
N ASP A 224 0.66 -2.18 9.72
CA ASP A 224 -0.12 -2.18 8.49
C ASP A 224 -0.04 -3.54 7.78
N ASN A 225 1.16 -3.95 7.36
CA ASN A 225 1.32 -5.17 6.58
C ASN A 225 0.88 -6.42 7.35
N LYS A 226 1.03 -6.44 8.68
CA LYS A 226 0.67 -7.60 9.51
C LYS A 226 -0.76 -7.50 10.05
N TYR A 227 -1.04 -6.50 10.87
CA TYR A 227 -2.35 -6.39 11.54
C TYR A 227 -3.43 -5.89 10.58
N GLY A 228 -3.10 -5.02 9.63
CA GLY A 228 -4.02 -4.59 8.59
C GLY A 228 -4.50 -5.77 7.75
N CYS A 229 -3.59 -6.61 7.26
CA CYS A 229 -3.95 -7.82 6.52
C CYS A 229 -4.65 -8.85 7.39
N LYS A 230 -4.30 -8.94 8.70
CA LYS A 230 -5.00 -9.79 9.65
C LYS A 230 -6.48 -9.45 9.77
N GLU A 231 -6.83 -8.18 9.81
CA GLU A 231 -8.23 -7.74 9.88
C GLU A 231 -8.92 -7.83 8.52
N SER A 232 -8.30 -7.36 7.45
CA SER A 232 -8.96 -7.11 6.18
C SER A 232 -9.06 -8.32 5.23
N ALA A 233 -8.13 -9.30 5.31
CA ALA A 233 -8.14 -10.44 4.40
C ALA A 233 -9.40 -11.31 4.53
N VAL A 234 -9.70 -11.75 5.74
CA VAL A 234 -10.88 -12.58 6.02
C VAL A 234 -12.18 -11.79 5.89
N ASP A 235 -12.18 -10.48 6.25
CA ASP A 235 -13.33 -9.60 6.03
C ASP A 235 -13.69 -9.54 4.54
N ALA A 236 -12.72 -9.37 3.67
CA ALA A 236 -12.93 -9.32 2.22
C ALA A 236 -13.49 -10.63 1.66
N ILE A 237 -12.92 -11.77 2.03
CA ILE A 237 -13.40 -13.09 1.58
C ILE A 237 -14.84 -13.31 2.04
N ARG A 238 -15.17 -12.96 3.28
CA ARG A 238 -16.54 -13.11 3.83
C ARG A 238 -17.54 -12.22 3.10
N ARG A 239 -17.22 -10.94 2.90
CA ARG A 239 -18.09 -10.01 2.16
C ARG A 239 -18.29 -10.44 0.72
N ALA A 240 -17.22 -10.95 0.07
CA ALA A 240 -17.28 -11.42 -1.31
C ALA A 240 -18.15 -12.66 -1.46
N THR A 241 -18.01 -13.65 -0.58
CA THR A 241 -18.50 -15.01 -0.82
C THR A 241 -19.45 -15.55 0.24
N ASP A 242 -19.61 -14.85 1.36
CA ASP A 242 -20.36 -15.34 2.54
C ASP A 242 -19.88 -16.73 3.06
N THR A 243 -18.63 -17.06 2.74
CA THR A 243 -18.06 -18.38 3.07
C THR A 243 -17.63 -18.45 4.52
N MET A 244 -18.03 -19.53 5.19
CA MET A 244 -17.56 -19.87 6.54
C MET A 244 -16.09 -20.32 6.46
N MET A 245 -15.20 -19.70 7.25
CA MET A 245 -13.77 -20.07 7.29
C MET A 245 -13.51 -21.36 8.05
N ALA A 246 -14.26 -21.62 9.12
CA ALA A 246 -14.04 -22.78 9.98
C ALA A 246 -14.11 -24.09 9.19
N GLY A 247 -13.10 -24.94 9.38
CA GLY A 247 -12.98 -26.24 8.72
C GLY A 247 -12.42 -26.20 7.30
N LYS A 248 -12.33 -25.03 6.65
CA LYS A 248 -11.73 -24.88 5.32
C LYS A 248 -10.22 -25.12 5.35
N VAL A 249 -9.66 -25.61 4.27
CA VAL A 249 -8.21 -25.63 4.01
C VAL A 249 -7.86 -24.35 3.28
N ALA A 250 -7.06 -23.50 3.92
CA ALA A 250 -6.61 -22.24 3.35
C ALA A 250 -5.11 -22.29 3.06
N VAL A 251 -4.73 -22.06 1.81
CA VAL A 251 -3.33 -21.95 1.38
C VAL A 251 -2.96 -20.48 1.36
N VAL A 252 -1.94 -20.11 2.13
CA VAL A 252 -1.34 -18.78 2.15
C VAL A 252 0.02 -18.86 1.46
N ALA A 253 0.17 -18.19 0.33
CA ALA A 253 1.42 -18.13 -0.41
C ALA A 253 2.26 -16.94 0.10
N GLY A 254 3.38 -17.25 0.76
CA GLY A 254 4.25 -16.30 1.44
C GLY A 254 4.02 -16.22 2.95
N TYR A 255 5.11 -15.97 3.72
CA TYR A 255 5.06 -15.81 5.18
C TYR A 255 5.88 -14.61 5.66
N GLY A 256 5.92 -13.54 4.86
CA GLY A 256 6.32 -12.20 5.28
C GLY A 256 5.27 -11.59 6.23
N ASP A 257 5.35 -10.28 6.49
CA ASP A 257 4.40 -9.64 7.44
C ASP A 257 2.94 -9.78 6.98
N VAL A 258 2.66 -9.63 5.69
CA VAL A 258 1.33 -9.84 5.09
C VAL A 258 0.86 -11.29 5.28
N GLY A 259 1.71 -12.26 4.95
CA GLY A 259 1.39 -13.69 5.10
C GLY A 259 1.15 -14.10 6.54
N LYS A 260 1.96 -13.59 7.49
CA LYS A 260 1.78 -13.81 8.95
C LYS A 260 0.43 -13.31 9.44
N GLY A 261 0.06 -12.09 9.06
CA GLY A 261 -1.24 -11.53 9.42
C GLY A 261 -2.40 -12.35 8.85
N THR A 262 -2.33 -12.65 7.56
CA THR A 262 -3.34 -13.42 6.83
C THR A 262 -3.51 -14.84 7.40
N ALA A 263 -2.41 -15.56 7.62
CA ALA A 263 -2.42 -16.90 8.21
C ALA A 263 -3.04 -16.91 9.62
N ALA A 264 -2.63 -15.93 10.45
CA ALA A 264 -3.19 -15.79 11.81
C ALA A 264 -4.71 -15.51 11.79
N SER A 265 -5.18 -14.68 10.85
CA SER A 265 -6.62 -14.38 10.70
C SER A 265 -7.42 -15.61 10.29
N LEU A 266 -6.97 -16.32 9.26
CA LEU A 266 -7.61 -17.55 8.79
C LEU A 266 -7.63 -18.62 9.86
N SER A 267 -6.50 -18.85 10.54
CA SER A 267 -6.40 -19.80 11.66
C SER A 267 -7.31 -19.39 12.83
N GLY A 268 -7.31 -18.11 13.21
CA GLY A 268 -8.20 -17.58 14.25
C GLY A 268 -9.68 -17.71 13.92
N ALA A 269 -10.04 -17.71 12.63
CA ALA A 269 -11.39 -17.99 12.16
C ALA A 269 -11.71 -19.50 12.03
N GLY A 270 -10.78 -20.39 12.40
CA GLY A 270 -10.96 -21.85 12.42
C GLY A 270 -10.60 -22.56 11.12
N ALA A 271 -9.93 -21.90 10.17
CA ALA A 271 -9.40 -22.55 8.97
C ALA A 271 -8.15 -23.39 9.31
N ARG A 272 -7.89 -24.42 8.51
CA ARG A 272 -6.67 -25.21 8.53
C ARG A 272 -5.69 -24.59 7.53
N VAL A 273 -4.70 -23.88 8.04
CA VAL A 273 -3.79 -23.11 7.20
C VAL A 273 -2.60 -23.96 6.75
N ILE A 274 -2.29 -23.89 5.45
CA ILE A 274 -1.06 -24.39 4.84
C ILE A 274 -0.32 -23.18 4.29
N VAL A 275 0.96 -23.04 4.63
CA VAL A 275 1.82 -21.98 4.13
C VAL A 275 2.72 -22.54 3.02
N THR A 276 2.93 -21.74 1.97
CA THR A 276 3.98 -21.99 0.98
C THR A 276 5.00 -20.87 1.04
N GLU A 277 6.29 -21.19 1.06
CA GLU A 277 7.35 -20.20 1.27
C GLU A 277 8.66 -20.63 0.59
N ILE A 278 9.45 -19.65 0.15
CA ILE A 278 10.77 -19.85 -0.44
C ILE A 278 11.92 -19.48 0.50
N ASP A 279 11.66 -18.52 1.42
CA ASP A 279 12.64 -18.10 2.42
C ASP A 279 12.68 -19.13 3.57
N PRO A 280 13.84 -19.76 3.83
CA PRO A 280 13.94 -20.78 4.88
C PRO A 280 13.69 -20.23 6.29
N ILE A 281 13.96 -18.95 6.54
CA ILE A 281 13.71 -18.31 7.85
C ILE A 281 12.19 -18.12 8.03
N CYS A 282 11.51 -17.58 7.05
CA CYS A 282 10.05 -17.42 7.09
C CYS A 282 9.34 -18.77 7.13
N ALA A 283 9.80 -19.78 6.39
CA ALA A 283 9.27 -21.13 6.45
C ALA A 283 9.43 -21.77 7.85
N LEU A 284 10.61 -21.57 8.48
CA LEU A 284 10.85 -22.04 9.85
C LEU A 284 9.92 -21.34 10.86
N GLN A 285 9.74 -20.02 10.72
CA GLN A 285 8.80 -19.27 11.56
C GLN A 285 7.36 -19.80 11.41
N ALA A 286 6.90 -20.03 10.17
CA ALA A 286 5.57 -20.58 9.92
C ALA A 286 5.37 -21.94 10.60
N ALA A 287 6.39 -22.81 10.55
CA ALA A 287 6.35 -24.11 11.22
C ALA A 287 6.33 -23.98 12.76
N MET A 288 7.09 -23.01 13.32
CA MET A 288 7.09 -22.75 14.78
C MET A 288 5.76 -22.14 15.24
N ASP A 289 5.09 -21.36 14.39
CA ASP A 289 3.75 -20.81 14.64
C ASP A 289 2.64 -21.89 14.50
N GLY A 290 3.01 -23.13 14.17
CA GLY A 290 2.10 -24.29 14.13
C GLY A 290 1.44 -24.53 12.78
N TYR A 291 1.87 -23.87 11.72
CA TYR A 291 1.33 -24.07 10.37
C TYR A 291 2.03 -25.24 9.64
N GLU A 292 1.27 -25.94 8.81
CA GLU A 292 1.82 -26.88 7.86
C GLU A 292 2.51 -26.11 6.73
N VAL A 293 3.80 -26.36 6.46
CA VAL A 293 4.54 -25.74 5.36
C VAL A 293 4.73 -26.76 4.24
N ARG A 294 4.30 -26.43 3.01
CA ARG A 294 4.32 -27.31 1.84
C ARG A 294 4.73 -26.57 0.57
N LYS A 295 5.13 -27.34 -0.43
CA LYS A 295 5.26 -26.83 -1.81
C LYS A 295 3.88 -26.53 -2.38
N MET A 296 3.76 -25.50 -3.22
CA MET A 296 2.50 -25.09 -3.83
C MET A 296 1.77 -26.26 -4.52
N LYS A 297 2.48 -27.06 -5.32
CA LYS A 297 1.92 -28.23 -6.03
C LYS A 297 1.25 -29.25 -5.10
N ASP A 298 1.69 -29.34 -3.84
CA ASP A 298 1.16 -30.31 -2.86
C ASP A 298 0.03 -29.67 -2.01
N ALA A 299 -0.01 -28.35 -1.92
CA ALA A 299 -1.00 -27.59 -1.17
C ALA A 299 -2.27 -27.31 -1.99
N ILE A 300 -2.14 -26.89 -3.24
CA ILE A 300 -3.23 -26.47 -4.11
C ILE A 300 -4.35 -27.53 -4.27
N PRO A 301 -4.08 -28.82 -4.47
CA PRO A 301 -5.15 -29.81 -4.61
C PRO A 301 -6.01 -29.98 -3.36
N ARG A 302 -5.58 -29.47 -2.23
CA ARG A 302 -6.27 -29.53 -0.93
C ARG A 302 -7.02 -28.24 -0.59
N ALA A 303 -6.75 -27.16 -1.32
CA ALA A 303 -7.20 -25.81 -0.96
C ALA A 303 -8.69 -25.60 -1.25
N ASP A 304 -9.42 -25.11 -0.26
CA ASP A 304 -10.73 -24.47 -0.43
C ASP A 304 -10.57 -22.96 -0.69
N ILE A 305 -9.50 -22.37 -0.14
CA ILE A 305 -9.17 -20.94 -0.27
C ILE A 305 -7.67 -20.85 -0.57
N VAL A 306 -7.30 -20.03 -1.54
CA VAL A 306 -5.92 -19.67 -1.87
C VAL A 306 -5.80 -18.16 -1.80
N ILE A 307 -4.83 -17.68 -1.03
CA ILE A 307 -4.53 -16.25 -0.95
C ILE A 307 -3.03 -16.01 -1.14
N THR A 308 -2.69 -15.16 -2.09
CA THR A 308 -1.30 -14.79 -2.38
C THR A 308 -0.90 -13.53 -1.61
N THR A 309 0.35 -13.50 -1.13
CA THR A 309 0.86 -12.48 -0.18
C THR A 309 2.35 -12.20 -0.39
N THR A 310 2.88 -12.51 -1.59
CA THR A 310 4.33 -12.59 -1.82
C THR A 310 4.95 -11.29 -2.33
N GLY A 311 4.16 -10.42 -2.95
CA GLY A 311 4.65 -9.25 -3.69
C GLY A 311 5.52 -9.62 -4.90
N ASN A 312 5.33 -10.83 -5.45
CA ASN A 312 6.05 -11.34 -6.61
C ASN A 312 5.06 -11.56 -7.76
N CYS A 313 5.46 -12.19 -8.85
CA CYS A 313 4.59 -12.51 -9.98
C CYS A 313 4.42 -14.02 -10.15
N ASP A 314 3.40 -14.43 -10.91
CA ASP A 314 3.17 -15.81 -11.38
C ASP A 314 3.18 -16.87 -10.25
N ILE A 315 2.61 -16.54 -9.09
CA ILE A 315 2.50 -17.48 -7.97
C ILE A 315 1.41 -18.52 -8.25
N ILE A 316 0.27 -18.09 -8.80
CA ILE A 316 -0.80 -18.97 -9.27
C ILE A 316 -0.82 -18.94 -10.79
N ARG A 317 -0.45 -20.08 -11.40
CA ARG A 317 -0.30 -20.27 -12.85
C ARG A 317 -1.17 -21.41 -13.34
N GLU A 318 -1.08 -21.73 -14.64
CA GLU A 318 -1.81 -22.81 -15.31
C GLU A 318 -1.87 -24.09 -14.50
N GLU A 319 -0.72 -24.64 -14.10
CA GLU A 319 -0.67 -25.91 -13.37
C GLU A 319 -1.42 -25.87 -12.04
N HIS A 320 -1.45 -24.69 -11.39
CA HIS A 320 -2.18 -24.51 -10.15
C HIS A 320 -3.68 -24.39 -10.39
N PHE A 321 -4.12 -23.59 -11.38
CA PHE A 321 -5.53 -23.49 -11.75
C PHE A 321 -6.14 -24.84 -12.10
N ARG A 322 -5.42 -25.65 -12.89
CA ARG A 322 -5.86 -27.01 -13.25
C ARG A 322 -5.93 -27.96 -12.04
N ALA A 323 -5.08 -27.75 -11.02
CA ALA A 323 -5.03 -28.59 -9.81
C ALA A 323 -6.02 -28.16 -8.72
N LEU A 324 -6.62 -26.96 -8.80
CA LEU A 324 -7.61 -26.48 -7.84
C LEU A 324 -8.80 -27.43 -7.71
N ARG A 325 -9.41 -27.42 -6.55
CA ARG A 325 -10.70 -28.12 -6.29
C ARG A 325 -11.85 -27.33 -6.91
N ASP A 326 -12.94 -28.03 -7.15
CA ASP A 326 -14.20 -27.39 -7.48
C ASP A 326 -14.63 -26.42 -6.38
N LYS A 327 -15.10 -25.24 -6.75
CA LYS A 327 -15.50 -24.11 -5.87
C LYS A 327 -14.36 -23.52 -5.01
N ALA A 328 -13.11 -23.75 -5.39
CA ALA A 328 -12.00 -23.09 -4.70
C ALA A 328 -12.05 -21.57 -4.92
N ILE A 329 -11.78 -20.81 -3.85
CA ILE A 329 -11.69 -19.34 -3.85
C ILE A 329 -10.22 -18.97 -4.00
N VAL A 330 -9.91 -18.13 -4.99
CA VAL A 330 -8.55 -17.61 -5.24
C VAL A 330 -8.58 -16.09 -5.15
N CYS A 331 -7.69 -15.53 -4.38
CA CYS A 331 -7.56 -14.08 -4.22
C CYS A 331 -6.12 -13.68 -3.90
N ASN A 332 -5.84 -12.39 -4.04
CA ASN A 332 -4.56 -11.77 -3.75
C ASN A 332 -4.74 -10.63 -2.73
N ILE A 333 -3.77 -10.47 -1.84
CA ILE A 333 -3.67 -9.32 -0.93
C ILE A 333 -2.32 -8.60 -1.06
N GLY A 334 -1.47 -9.01 -2.02
CA GLY A 334 -0.31 -8.25 -2.45
C GLY A 334 -0.71 -7.00 -3.23
N HIS A 335 0.20 -6.04 -3.32
CA HIS A 335 -0.10 -4.71 -3.87
C HIS A 335 -0.54 -4.75 -5.36
N PHE A 336 0.14 -5.55 -6.19
CA PHE A 336 -0.16 -5.68 -7.61
C PHE A 336 -0.93 -6.96 -7.94
N ASP A 337 -1.50 -6.99 -9.13
CA ASP A 337 -2.30 -8.08 -9.68
C ASP A 337 -1.46 -9.15 -10.41
N ASP A 338 -0.13 -9.09 -10.31
CA ASP A 338 0.78 -10.00 -11.02
C ASP A 338 0.93 -11.37 -10.35
N GLU A 339 0.50 -11.53 -9.08
CA GLU A 339 0.67 -12.79 -8.33
C GLU A 339 -0.21 -13.93 -8.87
N ILE A 340 -1.33 -13.59 -9.50
CA ILE A 340 -2.26 -14.53 -10.13
C ILE A 340 -2.24 -14.29 -11.63
N ASP A 341 -1.86 -15.29 -12.42
CA ASP A 341 -1.80 -15.20 -13.89
C ASP A 341 -3.21 -15.11 -14.51
N MET A 342 -3.82 -13.92 -14.32
CA MET A 342 -5.13 -13.60 -14.89
C MET A 342 -5.09 -13.51 -16.42
N ALA A 343 -3.92 -13.21 -17.01
CA ALA A 343 -3.76 -13.15 -18.45
C ALA A 343 -3.94 -14.54 -19.07
N TRP A 344 -3.30 -15.56 -18.49
CA TRP A 344 -3.51 -16.94 -18.90
C TRP A 344 -4.97 -17.39 -18.67
N LEU A 345 -5.53 -17.11 -17.50
CA LEU A 345 -6.91 -17.51 -17.17
C LEU A 345 -7.92 -16.91 -18.15
N ASN A 346 -7.83 -15.61 -18.42
CA ASN A 346 -8.72 -14.91 -19.35
C ASN A 346 -8.53 -15.42 -20.81
N SER A 347 -7.29 -15.70 -21.22
CA SER A 347 -7.02 -16.17 -22.58
C SER A 347 -7.55 -17.59 -22.84
N ASN A 348 -7.60 -18.44 -21.81
CA ASN A 348 -7.98 -19.85 -21.97
C ASN A 348 -9.42 -20.15 -21.53
N TYR A 349 -9.96 -19.39 -20.56
CA TYR A 349 -11.26 -19.62 -19.94
C TYR A 349 -12.12 -18.35 -19.82
N GLY A 350 -11.71 -17.23 -20.43
CA GLY A 350 -12.45 -15.97 -20.39
C GLY A 350 -13.88 -16.07 -20.88
N ASP A 351 -14.14 -16.93 -21.88
CA ASP A 351 -15.49 -17.20 -22.40
C ASP A 351 -16.40 -17.89 -21.36
N THR A 352 -15.82 -18.48 -20.31
CA THR A 352 -16.57 -19.13 -19.21
C THR A 352 -16.78 -18.22 -18.00
N LYS A 353 -16.24 -17.00 -18.05
CA LYS A 353 -16.35 -16.03 -16.95
C LYS A 353 -17.81 -15.65 -16.69
N ASP A 354 -18.26 -15.89 -15.46
CA ASP A 354 -19.57 -15.46 -14.94
C ASP A 354 -19.35 -14.51 -13.76
N THR A 355 -19.69 -13.25 -13.94
CA THR A 355 -19.62 -12.23 -12.87
C THR A 355 -20.86 -12.29 -12.00
N VAL A 356 -20.76 -12.96 -10.87
CA VAL A 356 -21.86 -13.16 -9.91
C VAL A 356 -22.30 -11.84 -9.27
N LYS A 357 -21.32 -11.01 -8.93
CA LYS A 357 -21.48 -9.63 -8.41
C LYS A 357 -20.16 -8.86 -8.61
N PRO A 358 -20.16 -7.53 -8.46
CA PRO A 358 -18.91 -6.78 -8.61
C PRO A 358 -17.75 -7.39 -7.83
N GLN A 359 -16.62 -7.61 -8.53
CA GLN A 359 -15.38 -8.17 -7.98
C GLN A 359 -15.45 -9.66 -7.57
N VAL A 360 -16.45 -10.41 -8.02
CA VAL A 360 -16.60 -11.85 -7.76
C VAL A 360 -16.93 -12.56 -9.07
N ASP A 361 -15.97 -13.23 -9.64
CA ASP A 361 -16.07 -13.94 -10.91
C ASP A 361 -15.92 -15.45 -10.72
N ILE A 362 -16.70 -16.23 -11.44
CA ILE A 362 -16.58 -17.69 -11.54
C ILE A 362 -16.06 -18.05 -12.93
N TYR A 363 -15.05 -18.90 -12.97
CA TYR A 363 -14.53 -19.48 -14.21
C TYR A 363 -14.74 -20.99 -14.20
N ASN A 364 -15.15 -21.57 -15.33
CA ASN A 364 -15.23 -23.03 -15.49
C ASN A 364 -13.92 -23.55 -16.08
N ILE A 365 -13.10 -24.18 -15.25
CA ILE A 365 -11.80 -24.72 -15.64
C ILE A 365 -11.91 -26.24 -15.68
N GLU A 366 -11.99 -26.82 -16.89
CA GLU A 366 -12.08 -28.28 -17.11
C GLU A 366 -13.22 -28.95 -16.31
N GLY A 367 -14.38 -28.29 -16.23
CA GLY A 367 -15.57 -28.78 -15.52
C GLY A 367 -15.60 -28.51 -14.04
N LYS A 368 -14.64 -27.76 -13.50
CA LYS A 368 -14.62 -27.25 -12.12
C LYS A 368 -14.86 -25.75 -12.13
N GLU A 369 -15.66 -25.28 -11.22
CA GLU A 369 -15.86 -23.85 -11.00
C GLU A 369 -14.84 -23.31 -10.01
N VAL A 370 -14.11 -22.27 -10.40
CA VAL A 370 -13.13 -21.57 -9.57
C VAL A 370 -13.59 -20.14 -9.38
N ILE A 371 -13.59 -19.65 -8.14
CA ILE A 371 -14.03 -18.32 -7.77
C ILE A 371 -12.82 -17.40 -7.65
N ILE A 372 -12.76 -16.36 -8.49
CA ILE A 372 -11.70 -15.37 -8.47
C ILE A 372 -12.25 -14.08 -7.85
N LEU A 373 -11.53 -13.54 -6.86
CA LEU A 373 -11.91 -12.29 -6.22
C LEU A 373 -11.06 -11.12 -6.70
N ALA A 374 -11.71 -9.97 -6.89
CA ALA A 374 -11.09 -8.70 -7.27
C ALA A 374 -10.24 -8.78 -8.55
N GLU A 375 -10.56 -9.71 -9.45
CA GLU A 375 -9.79 -9.95 -10.69
C GLU A 375 -8.27 -10.15 -10.45
N GLY A 376 -7.91 -10.79 -9.33
CA GLY A 376 -6.50 -11.01 -8.92
C GLY A 376 -5.83 -9.80 -8.24
N ARG A 377 -6.53 -8.65 -8.13
CA ARG A 377 -6.05 -7.45 -7.45
C ARG A 377 -6.24 -7.54 -5.93
N LEU A 378 -5.89 -6.47 -5.21
CA LEU A 378 -6.06 -6.34 -3.77
C LEU A 378 -7.48 -6.67 -3.31
N VAL A 379 -7.68 -7.86 -2.75
CA VAL A 379 -9.00 -8.36 -2.34
C VAL A 379 -9.63 -7.51 -1.25
N ASN A 380 -8.83 -7.02 -0.30
CA ASN A 380 -9.30 -6.22 0.84
C ASN A 380 -9.88 -4.86 0.42
N LEU A 381 -9.42 -4.27 -0.67
CA LEU A 381 -9.93 -3.02 -1.23
C LEU A 381 -10.97 -3.26 -2.34
N GLY A 382 -10.78 -4.32 -3.14
CA GLY A 382 -11.73 -4.69 -4.18
C GLY A 382 -13.07 -5.17 -3.62
N CYS A 383 -13.02 -6.09 -2.66
CA CYS A 383 -14.20 -6.76 -2.09
C CYS A 383 -14.63 -6.24 -0.71
N ALA A 384 -13.83 -5.38 -0.06
CA ALA A 384 -14.14 -4.78 1.24
C ALA A 384 -13.73 -3.31 1.30
N THR A 385 -13.34 -2.82 2.46
CA THR A 385 -13.06 -1.41 2.74
C THR A 385 -11.58 -1.15 3.10
N GLY A 386 -10.71 -2.15 2.92
CA GLY A 386 -9.28 -2.06 3.23
C GLY A 386 -8.97 -2.25 4.71
N HIS A 387 -7.84 -1.71 5.14
CA HIS A 387 -7.38 -1.83 6.52
C HIS A 387 -8.18 -0.94 7.48
N PRO A 388 -8.33 -1.35 8.77
CA PRO A 388 -9.06 -0.58 9.75
C PRO A 388 -8.36 0.72 10.12
N SER A 389 -9.15 1.71 10.57
CA SER A 389 -8.69 3.09 10.81
C SER A 389 -7.53 3.19 11.80
N PHE A 390 -7.52 2.39 12.88
CA PHE A 390 -6.43 2.40 13.86
C PHE A 390 -5.09 1.98 13.25
N VAL A 391 -5.10 0.97 12.38
CA VAL A 391 -3.89 0.52 11.66
C VAL A 391 -3.41 1.60 10.69
N MET A 392 -4.33 2.16 9.89
CA MET A 392 -3.99 3.22 8.95
C MET A 392 -3.56 4.52 9.66
N SER A 393 -3.99 4.73 10.91
CA SER A 393 -3.45 5.83 11.72
C SER A 393 -1.94 5.70 11.93
N ASN A 394 -1.40 4.49 12.13
CA ASN A 394 0.05 4.29 12.24
C ASN A 394 0.75 4.67 10.92
N SER A 395 0.31 4.11 9.79
CA SER A 395 0.88 4.39 8.47
C SER A 395 0.82 5.88 8.13
N PHE A 396 -0.33 6.51 8.31
CA PHE A 396 -0.53 7.90 7.91
C PHE A 396 0.09 8.92 8.89
N THR A 397 0.30 8.53 10.14
CA THR A 397 1.13 9.34 11.06
C THR A 397 2.60 9.30 10.62
N ASN A 398 3.11 8.13 10.18
CA ASN A 398 4.43 8.02 9.55
C ASN A 398 4.52 8.90 8.30
N GLN A 399 3.52 8.84 7.40
CA GLN A 399 3.48 9.68 6.19
C GLN A 399 3.53 11.17 6.53
N THR A 400 2.70 11.61 7.49
CA THR A 400 2.66 13.03 7.89
C THR A 400 4.01 13.48 8.46
N LEU A 401 4.65 12.65 9.29
CA LEU A 401 5.97 12.98 9.87
C LEU A 401 7.09 12.89 8.80
N ALA A 402 7.02 11.97 7.85
CA ALA A 402 7.95 11.89 6.74
C ALA A 402 7.85 13.12 5.82
N GLN A 403 6.64 13.56 5.50
CA GLN A 403 6.41 14.79 4.75
C GLN A 403 6.94 16.00 5.50
N LEU A 404 6.75 16.07 6.83
CA LEU A 404 7.24 17.15 7.65
C LEU A 404 8.78 17.19 7.69
N GLU A 405 9.43 16.04 7.88
CA GLU A 405 10.88 15.91 7.86
C GLU A 405 11.48 16.36 6.51
N LEU A 406 10.88 15.92 5.40
CA LEU A 406 11.31 16.34 4.06
C LEU A 406 11.04 17.83 3.79
N TRP A 407 9.92 18.37 4.27
CA TRP A 407 9.58 19.76 4.06
C TRP A 407 10.53 20.71 4.81
N GLU A 408 10.85 20.38 6.06
CA GLU A 408 11.69 21.21 6.93
C GLU A 408 13.18 21.01 6.70
N ARG A 409 13.61 19.77 6.35
CA ARG A 409 15.01 19.35 6.32
C ARG A 409 15.43 18.64 5.05
N GLY A 410 14.60 18.60 4.00
CA GLY A 410 14.90 17.89 2.76
C GLY A 410 16.23 18.29 2.12
N ASP A 411 16.65 19.54 2.30
CA ASP A 411 17.93 20.07 1.83
C ASP A 411 19.16 19.53 2.59
N GLN A 412 18.97 18.84 3.71
CA GLN A 412 20.02 18.16 4.48
C GLN A 412 20.23 16.70 4.06
N TYR A 413 19.35 16.16 3.22
CA TYR A 413 19.40 14.80 2.72
C TYR A 413 20.00 14.78 1.30
N GLU A 414 20.79 13.75 1.03
CA GLU A 414 21.21 13.43 -0.34
C GLU A 414 20.04 12.82 -1.13
N ASN A 415 20.15 12.81 -2.46
CA ASN A 415 19.15 12.22 -3.36
C ASN A 415 19.20 10.67 -3.28
N GLN A 416 18.75 10.14 -2.15
CA GLN A 416 18.72 8.71 -1.84
C GLN A 416 17.43 8.32 -1.13
N VAL A 417 17.27 7.04 -0.86
CA VAL A 417 16.13 6.50 -0.10
C VAL A 417 16.54 6.30 1.36
N TYR A 418 15.79 6.90 2.27
CA TYR A 418 15.99 6.84 3.71
C TYR A 418 14.78 6.18 4.39
N THR A 419 14.97 5.57 5.55
CA THR A 419 13.87 5.23 6.45
C THR A 419 13.57 6.39 7.38
N LEU A 420 12.34 6.45 7.90
CA LEU A 420 11.99 7.49 8.88
C LEU A 420 12.92 7.39 10.11
N PRO A 421 13.47 8.51 10.62
CA PRO A 421 14.31 8.51 11.81
C PRO A 421 13.66 7.78 13.00
N LYS A 422 14.43 6.99 13.73
CA LYS A 422 13.93 6.09 14.79
C LYS A 422 13.11 6.82 15.86
N HIS A 423 13.49 8.01 16.24
CA HIS A 423 12.75 8.80 17.22
C HIS A 423 11.35 9.22 16.72
N LEU A 424 11.17 9.41 15.40
CA LEU A 424 9.86 9.68 14.80
C LEU A 424 9.01 8.40 14.71
N ASP A 425 9.62 7.27 14.37
CA ASP A 425 8.94 5.95 14.39
C ASP A 425 8.44 5.62 15.80
N GLU A 426 9.25 5.85 16.86
CA GLU A 426 8.80 5.73 18.26
C GLU A 426 7.72 6.74 18.64
N LYS A 427 7.79 7.99 18.12
CA LYS A 427 6.73 8.98 18.32
C LYS A 427 5.40 8.49 17.78
N VAL A 428 5.39 7.87 16.59
CA VAL A 428 4.17 7.27 16.04
C VAL A 428 3.57 6.27 17.04
N ALA A 429 4.37 5.31 17.54
CA ALA A 429 3.88 4.36 18.54
C ALA A 429 3.28 5.04 19.77
N ARG A 430 4.02 6.00 20.37
CA ARG A 430 3.58 6.73 21.58
C ARG A 430 2.23 7.43 21.39
N LEU A 431 1.97 8.02 20.21
CA LEU A 431 0.71 8.70 19.91
C LEU A 431 -0.51 7.76 19.89
N HIS A 432 -0.29 6.44 19.79
CA HIS A 432 -1.35 5.43 19.73
C HIS A 432 -1.63 4.73 21.07
N LEU A 433 -0.66 4.71 22.00
CA LEU A 433 -0.73 3.90 23.22
C LEU A 433 -1.92 4.27 24.12
N ALA A 434 -2.16 5.55 24.35
CA ALA A 434 -3.24 6.02 25.21
C ALA A 434 -4.63 5.59 24.72
N LYS A 435 -4.83 5.48 23.39
CA LYS A 435 -6.12 5.06 22.82
C LYS A 435 -6.49 3.63 23.19
N ILE A 436 -5.50 2.77 23.38
CA ILE A 436 -5.69 1.34 23.73
C ILE A 436 -5.35 1.06 25.20
N GLY A 437 -5.21 2.09 26.03
CA GLY A 437 -5.01 1.96 27.47
C GLY A 437 -3.65 1.38 27.86
N VAL A 438 -2.61 1.59 27.05
CA VAL A 438 -1.24 1.13 27.33
C VAL A 438 -0.47 2.18 28.08
N GLU A 439 0.12 1.78 29.20
CA GLU A 439 1.07 2.57 30.02
C GLU A 439 2.46 1.97 29.86
N LEU A 440 3.49 2.80 29.70
CA LEU A 440 4.88 2.35 29.59
C LEU A 440 5.59 2.47 30.93
N ASP A 441 6.46 1.49 31.22
CA ASP A 441 7.45 1.63 32.28
C ASP A 441 8.51 2.65 31.90
N GLU A 442 9.16 3.21 32.92
CA GLU A 442 10.23 4.20 32.78
C GLU A 442 11.59 3.60 33.15
N LEU A 443 12.63 3.88 32.35
CA LEU A 443 13.98 3.49 32.67
C LEU A 443 14.55 4.38 33.81
N THR A 444 15.14 3.75 34.83
CA THR A 444 16.04 4.49 35.72
C THR A 444 17.32 4.86 34.99
N ALA A 445 18.02 5.91 35.44
CA ALA A 445 19.31 6.32 34.89
C ALA A 445 20.35 5.16 34.88
N LYS A 446 20.33 4.29 35.93
CA LYS A 446 21.19 3.11 36.00
C LYS A 446 20.86 2.07 34.94
N GLN A 447 19.58 1.85 34.65
CA GLN A 447 19.13 0.91 33.61
C GLN A 447 19.48 1.44 32.22
N ALA A 448 19.22 2.73 31.97
CA ALA A 448 19.56 3.39 30.71
C ALA A 448 21.08 3.35 30.44
N ASP A 449 21.91 3.66 31.44
CA ASP A 449 23.37 3.55 31.32
C ASP A 449 23.84 2.10 31.08
N TYR A 450 23.19 1.10 31.73
CA TYR A 450 23.57 -0.31 31.54
C TYR A 450 23.36 -0.78 30.11
N ILE A 451 22.24 -0.43 29.47
CA ILE A 451 21.92 -0.80 28.09
C ILE A 451 22.35 0.24 27.04
N LYS A 452 22.99 1.35 27.48
CA LYS A 452 23.56 2.41 26.64
C LYS A 452 22.52 3.07 25.71
N VAL A 453 21.35 3.37 26.27
CA VAL A 453 20.30 4.15 25.59
C VAL A 453 19.90 5.37 26.43
N PRO A 454 19.35 6.45 25.85
CA PRO A 454 18.74 7.53 26.60
C PRO A 454 17.57 7.04 27.45
N VAL A 455 17.29 7.70 28.60
CA VAL A 455 16.13 7.38 29.45
C VAL A 455 14.81 7.50 28.67
N GLU A 456 14.71 8.49 27.80
CA GLU A 456 13.51 8.80 27.01
C GLU A 456 13.45 8.07 25.65
N GLY A 457 14.46 7.29 25.30
CA GLY A 457 14.61 6.65 23.99
C GLY A 457 15.42 7.53 22.99
N PRO A 458 15.57 7.07 21.75
CA PRO A 458 15.08 5.78 21.23
C PRO A 458 15.73 4.57 21.91
N PHE A 459 14.92 3.53 22.16
CA PHE A 459 15.35 2.35 22.94
C PHE A 459 16.09 1.30 22.11
N LYS A 460 16.08 1.43 20.80
CA LYS A 460 16.75 0.54 19.84
C LYS A 460 17.52 1.35 18.82
N SER A 461 18.58 0.75 18.26
CA SER A 461 19.35 1.35 17.17
C SER A 461 18.51 1.46 15.89
N ASP A 462 18.91 2.35 14.99
CA ASP A 462 18.25 2.55 13.68
C ASP A 462 18.19 1.27 12.83
N LEU A 463 19.16 0.38 13.02
CA LEU A 463 19.23 -0.90 12.29
C LEU A 463 18.34 -2.01 12.89
N TYR A 464 17.78 -1.81 14.08
CA TYR A 464 16.99 -2.85 14.72
C TYR A 464 15.61 -2.98 14.04
N ARG A 465 15.25 -4.20 13.67
CA ARG A 465 13.93 -4.59 13.12
C ARG A 465 13.24 -5.53 14.10
N TYR A 466 12.08 -5.13 14.59
CA TYR A 466 11.26 -5.86 15.59
C TYR A 466 10.74 -7.20 15.09
#